data_4798e86b9358c88ccf0d3663ad7049b4
#
_entry.id   4798e86b9358c88ccf0d3663ad7049b4
#
_cell.length_a   1.000
_cell.length_b   1.000
_cell.length_c   1.000
_cell.angle_alpha   90.00
_cell.angle_beta   90.00
_cell.angle_gamma   90.00
#
_symmetry.space_group_name_H-M   'P 1'
#
loop_
_entity.id
_entity.type
_entity.pdbx_description
1 polymer ?
#
loop_
_entity_poly.entity_id
_entity_poly.type
_entity_poly.pdbx_seq_one_letter_code
_entity_poly.pdbx_strand_id
1 'polypeptide(L)'
;YDLTGKILCHCSGSLSSNVFSGIEQTGAVGCSIHPMYAFSDRFTSYQNFSTAYLVAEGMPAAYEPLAQMFRELGHTVLYLRAENKVKYHAAAAMVSNDMIALFQTVLDLLEQCGFAREDSVGLLRPLVMGNVSNMLDKGPVAALTGPVDRGDTETVHKHLDALADSEAGEVYRVLGKVLVKIAEQKYKGRDDTAMRQLFELSDRNPTEEQRISGKDET
;
A
#
# COMPACT_ATOMS: atom_id res chain seq x y z
N TYR A 1 -4.11 -32.85 24.95
CA TYR A 1 -4.71 -31.94 25.92
C TYR A 1 -6.17 -31.75 25.58
N ASP A 2 -7.06 -31.75 26.57
CA ASP A 2 -8.45 -31.38 26.41
C ASP A 2 -8.57 -29.86 26.54
N LEU A 3 -8.94 -29.21 25.46
CA LEU A 3 -9.17 -27.76 25.37
C LEU A 3 -10.66 -27.44 25.04
N THR A 4 -11.56 -28.37 25.39
CA THR A 4 -12.99 -28.22 25.12
C THR A 4 -13.51 -26.86 25.62
N GLY A 5 -14.20 -26.15 24.73
CA GLY A 5 -14.77 -24.82 24.99
C GLY A 5 -13.75 -23.67 25.05
N LYS A 6 -12.48 -23.91 24.72
CA LYS A 6 -11.48 -22.83 24.61
C LYS A 6 -11.45 -22.24 23.20
N ILE A 7 -11.18 -20.95 23.13
CA ILE A 7 -10.93 -20.23 21.88
C ILE A 7 -9.43 -19.92 21.82
N LEU A 8 -8.75 -20.36 20.76
CA LEU A 8 -7.39 -19.98 20.45
C LEU A 8 -7.44 -18.87 19.38
N CYS A 9 -6.84 -17.75 19.71
CA CYS A 9 -6.81 -16.58 18.82
C CYS A 9 -5.37 -16.10 18.64
N HIS A 10 -4.99 -15.75 17.39
CA HIS A 10 -3.78 -15.02 17.11
C HIS A 10 -4.07 -13.68 16.44
N CYS A 11 -3.10 -12.75 16.47
CA CYS A 11 -3.24 -11.40 15.92
C CYS A 11 -2.45 -11.20 14.60
N SER A 12 -2.04 -12.27 13.92
CA SER A 12 -1.32 -12.13 12.64
C SER A 12 -2.21 -11.57 11.54
N GLY A 13 -1.69 -10.61 10.78
CA GLY A 13 -2.37 -10.08 9.58
C GLY A 13 -2.30 -11.03 8.38
N SER A 14 -1.24 -11.82 8.24
CA SER A 14 -0.98 -12.68 7.08
C SER A 14 -1.40 -14.14 7.27
N LEU A 15 -1.25 -14.66 8.49
CA LEU A 15 -1.61 -16.06 8.79
C LEU A 15 -3.14 -16.19 8.99
N SER A 16 -3.71 -17.25 8.45
CA SER A 16 -5.10 -17.61 8.73
C SER A 16 -5.22 -18.50 9.96
N SER A 17 -6.43 -18.67 10.49
CA SER A 17 -6.71 -19.58 11.60
C SER A 17 -6.35 -21.06 11.31
N ASN A 18 -6.15 -21.42 10.04
CA ASN A 18 -5.70 -22.75 9.62
C ASN A 18 -4.31 -23.14 10.18
N VAL A 19 -3.53 -22.20 10.74
CA VAL A 19 -2.26 -22.51 11.44
C VAL A 19 -2.48 -23.35 12.69
N PHE A 20 -3.69 -23.35 13.25
CA PHE A 20 -4.05 -24.22 14.38
C PHE A 20 -4.38 -25.64 13.91
N SER A 21 -3.47 -26.27 13.17
CA SER A 21 -3.64 -27.63 12.65
C SER A 21 -3.95 -28.62 13.77
N GLY A 22 -4.99 -29.43 13.60
CA GLY A 22 -5.41 -30.42 14.58
C GLY A 22 -6.13 -29.87 15.82
N ILE A 23 -6.50 -28.61 15.82
CA ILE A 23 -7.20 -27.97 16.95
C ILE A 23 -8.55 -28.64 17.25
N GLU A 24 -9.23 -29.15 16.23
CA GLU A 24 -10.50 -29.85 16.33
C GLU A 24 -10.42 -31.11 17.20
N GLN A 25 -9.25 -31.76 17.26
CA GLN A 25 -9.00 -32.95 18.09
C GLN A 25 -8.89 -32.60 19.58
N THR A 26 -8.72 -31.33 19.91
CA THR A 26 -8.61 -30.84 21.30
C THR A 26 -9.94 -30.32 21.85
N GLY A 27 -10.98 -30.24 21.01
CA GLY A 27 -12.27 -29.62 21.37
C GLY A 27 -12.25 -28.09 21.43
N ALA A 28 -11.14 -27.44 21.08
CA ALA A 28 -11.04 -25.98 20.95
C ALA A 28 -11.44 -25.50 19.56
N VAL A 29 -11.70 -24.20 19.44
CA VAL A 29 -11.94 -23.52 18.16
C VAL A 29 -10.90 -22.42 17.95
N GLY A 30 -10.53 -22.17 16.68
CA GLY A 30 -9.46 -21.23 16.33
C GLY A 30 -9.95 -20.06 15.50
N CYS A 31 -9.36 -18.88 15.74
CA CYS A 31 -9.59 -17.70 14.91
C CYS A 31 -8.36 -16.80 14.86
N SER A 32 -8.44 -15.80 14.01
CA SER A 32 -7.50 -14.68 13.94
C SER A 32 -8.28 -13.37 14.13
N ILE A 33 -7.75 -12.44 14.94
CA ILE A 33 -8.25 -11.07 15.02
C ILE A 33 -7.06 -10.14 14.90
N HIS A 34 -6.89 -9.55 13.72
CA HIS A 34 -5.77 -8.66 13.39
C HIS A 34 -6.18 -7.20 13.58
N PRO A 35 -5.47 -6.42 14.40
CA PRO A 35 -5.66 -4.97 14.49
C PRO A 35 -4.99 -4.28 13.29
N MET A 36 -5.77 -3.53 12.51
CA MET A 36 -5.26 -2.64 11.46
C MET A 36 -4.78 -1.35 12.13
N TYR A 37 -3.58 -1.39 12.69
CA TYR A 37 -3.01 -0.31 13.47
C TYR A 37 -1.49 -0.30 13.41
N ALA A 38 -0.89 0.89 13.41
CA ALA A 38 0.57 1.07 13.42
C ALA A 38 1.11 0.99 14.84
N PHE A 39 1.63 -0.16 15.24
CA PHE A 39 2.30 -0.34 16.53
C PHE A 39 3.75 0.14 16.44
N SER A 40 3.96 1.46 16.55
CA SER A 40 5.29 2.08 16.49
C SER A 40 6.10 1.91 17.78
N ASP A 41 5.43 1.75 18.90
CA ASP A 41 6.05 1.52 20.21
C ASP A 41 5.26 0.48 21.02
N ARG A 42 5.96 -0.55 21.52
CA ARG A 42 5.34 -1.67 22.24
C ARG A 42 4.75 -1.30 23.60
N PHE A 43 5.15 -0.16 24.16
CA PHE A 43 4.74 0.23 25.51
C PHE A 43 3.68 1.33 25.53
N THR A 44 3.53 2.09 24.44
CA THR A 44 2.65 3.26 24.39
C THR A 44 1.59 3.20 23.30
N SER A 45 1.75 2.37 22.27
CA SER A 45 0.80 2.28 21.15
C SER A 45 -0.63 1.93 21.58
N TYR A 46 -0.80 1.24 22.71
CA TYR A 46 -2.14 0.89 23.23
C TYR A 46 -2.97 2.12 23.64
N GLN A 47 -2.35 3.25 23.94
CA GLN A 47 -3.06 4.46 24.37
C GLN A 47 -4.01 5.03 23.31
N ASN A 48 -3.70 4.80 22.04
CA ASN A 48 -4.52 5.24 20.90
C ASN A 48 -5.18 4.07 20.19
N PHE A 49 -5.15 2.88 20.78
CA PHE A 49 -5.65 1.66 20.16
C PHE A 49 -7.18 1.69 19.90
N SER A 50 -7.93 2.49 20.65
CA SER A 50 -9.39 2.66 20.48
C SER A 50 -9.81 3.10 19.07
N THR A 51 -8.89 3.66 18.27
CA THR A 51 -9.14 4.04 16.88
C THR A 51 -8.93 2.90 15.88
N ALA A 52 -8.39 1.75 16.34
CA ALA A 52 -8.07 0.63 15.48
C ALA A 52 -9.33 -0.10 15.00
N TYR A 53 -9.38 -0.38 13.70
CA TYR A 53 -10.27 -1.39 13.16
C TYR A 53 -9.66 -2.77 13.38
N LEU A 54 -10.50 -3.75 13.69
CA LEU A 54 -10.09 -5.14 13.87
C LEU A 54 -10.63 -5.97 12.72
N VAL A 55 -9.86 -6.93 12.24
CA VAL A 55 -10.28 -7.83 11.16
C VAL A 55 -10.24 -9.27 11.66
N ALA A 56 -11.42 -9.85 11.79
CA ALA A 56 -11.63 -11.22 12.26
C ALA A 56 -11.67 -12.20 11.07
N GLU A 57 -11.12 -13.40 11.29
CA GLU A 57 -11.14 -14.52 10.35
C GLU A 57 -11.16 -15.84 11.12
N GLY A 58 -11.77 -16.87 10.55
CA GLY A 58 -11.90 -18.20 11.14
C GLY A 58 -13.35 -18.65 11.25
N MET A 59 -13.63 -19.57 12.16
CA MET A 59 -14.98 -20.06 12.40
C MET A 59 -15.80 -19.05 13.22
N PRO A 60 -17.08 -18.80 12.88
CA PRO A 60 -17.94 -17.90 13.67
C PRO A 60 -17.96 -18.22 15.16
N ALA A 61 -18.04 -19.50 15.52
CA ALA A 61 -18.00 -19.93 16.91
C ALA A 61 -16.72 -19.53 17.67
N ALA A 62 -15.62 -19.27 16.94
CA ALA A 62 -14.36 -18.81 17.52
C ALA A 62 -14.28 -17.28 17.59
N TYR A 63 -14.60 -16.58 16.51
CA TYR A 63 -14.36 -15.13 16.46
C TYR A 63 -15.52 -14.30 17.00
N GLU A 64 -16.79 -14.74 16.93
CA GLU A 64 -17.93 -13.90 17.35
C GLU A 64 -17.89 -13.50 18.82
N PRO A 65 -17.57 -14.38 19.79
CA PRO A 65 -17.49 -13.97 21.19
C PRO A 65 -16.42 -12.89 21.41
N LEU A 66 -15.27 -13.00 20.75
CA LEU A 66 -14.19 -12.01 20.83
C LEU A 66 -14.53 -10.72 20.08
N ALA A 67 -15.15 -10.84 18.90
CA ALA A 67 -15.61 -9.68 18.14
C ALA A 67 -16.64 -8.87 18.90
N GLN A 68 -17.56 -9.53 19.61
CA GLN A 68 -18.55 -8.87 20.47
C GLN A 68 -17.86 -8.10 21.60
N MET A 69 -16.90 -8.72 22.29
CA MET A 69 -16.11 -8.06 23.33
C MET A 69 -15.41 -6.78 22.81
N PHE A 70 -14.80 -6.85 21.62
CA PHE A 70 -14.14 -5.68 21.03
C PHE A 70 -15.12 -4.59 20.60
N ARG A 71 -16.33 -4.95 20.10
CA ARG A 71 -17.37 -3.97 19.80
C ARG A 71 -17.87 -3.25 21.07
N GLU A 72 -18.00 -3.97 22.17
CA GLU A 72 -18.37 -3.39 23.48
C GLU A 72 -17.31 -2.42 24.01
N LEU A 73 -16.03 -2.63 23.62
CA LEU A 73 -14.93 -1.70 23.87
C LEU A 73 -14.87 -0.53 22.86
N GLY A 74 -15.82 -0.44 21.92
CA GLY A 74 -15.91 0.64 20.94
C GLY A 74 -15.20 0.42 19.62
N HIS A 75 -14.59 -0.76 19.40
CA HIS A 75 -13.89 -1.04 18.13
C HIS A 75 -14.88 -1.45 17.02
N THR A 76 -14.54 -1.05 15.78
CA THR A 76 -15.18 -1.64 14.59
C THR A 76 -14.50 -2.96 14.24
N VAL A 77 -15.29 -4.03 14.10
CA VAL A 77 -14.80 -5.36 13.71
C VAL A 77 -15.35 -5.72 12.35
N LEU A 78 -14.47 -5.95 11.38
CA LEU A 78 -14.76 -6.44 10.04
C LEU A 78 -14.39 -7.91 9.90
N TYR A 79 -14.89 -8.56 8.85
CA TYR A 79 -14.68 -9.99 8.62
C TYR A 79 -13.98 -10.24 7.32
N LEU A 80 -13.08 -11.22 7.32
CA LEU A 80 -12.27 -11.60 6.18
C LEU A 80 -12.32 -13.12 6.00
N ARG A 81 -12.31 -13.59 4.75
CA ARG A 81 -12.12 -15.01 4.44
C ARG A 81 -10.64 -15.38 4.52
N ALA A 82 -10.35 -16.60 4.94
CA ALA A 82 -9.00 -17.13 5.12
C ALA A 82 -8.11 -16.97 3.87
N GLU A 83 -8.67 -17.26 2.68
CA GLU A 83 -7.96 -17.14 1.40
C GLU A 83 -7.53 -15.72 1.05
N ASN A 84 -8.12 -14.70 1.65
CA ASN A 84 -7.80 -13.30 1.41
C ASN A 84 -6.76 -12.72 2.39
N LYS A 85 -6.36 -13.46 3.43
CA LYS A 85 -5.43 -12.95 4.47
C LYS A 85 -4.14 -12.38 3.90
N VAL A 86 -3.51 -13.09 2.98
CA VAL A 86 -2.23 -12.66 2.39
C VAL A 86 -2.41 -11.36 1.58
N LYS A 87 -3.45 -11.28 0.73
CA LYS A 87 -3.74 -10.08 -0.05
C LYS A 87 -4.09 -8.89 0.84
N TYR A 88 -4.88 -9.11 1.86
CA TYR A 88 -5.24 -8.11 2.87
C TYR A 88 -3.99 -7.56 3.57
N HIS A 89 -3.09 -8.46 4.01
CA HIS A 89 -1.86 -8.05 4.69
C HIS A 89 -0.91 -7.31 3.75
N ALA A 90 -0.82 -7.74 2.48
CA ALA A 90 -0.04 -7.01 1.46
C ALA A 90 -0.56 -5.57 1.28
N ALA A 91 -1.89 -5.37 1.24
CA ALA A 91 -2.47 -4.02 1.16
C ALA A 91 -2.11 -3.16 2.40
N ALA A 92 -2.10 -3.76 3.59
CA ALA A 92 -1.67 -3.07 4.81
C ALA A 92 -0.17 -2.71 4.77
N ALA A 93 0.69 -3.62 4.28
CA ALA A 93 2.11 -3.37 4.11
C ALA A 93 2.38 -2.24 3.11
N MET A 94 1.66 -2.21 1.97
CA MET A 94 1.79 -1.16 0.98
C MET A 94 1.50 0.24 1.56
N VAL A 95 0.45 0.40 2.36
CA VAL A 95 0.10 1.71 2.91
C VAL A 95 0.94 2.09 4.13
N SER A 96 1.66 1.15 4.74
CA SER A 96 2.53 1.41 5.89
C SER A 96 4.01 1.36 5.52
N ASN A 97 4.53 0.18 5.20
CA ASN A 97 5.95 -0.03 4.96
C ASN A 97 6.43 0.56 3.63
N ASP A 98 5.65 0.34 2.53
CA ASP A 98 6.06 0.84 1.21
C ASP A 98 5.93 2.37 1.13
N MET A 99 5.01 2.97 1.92
CA MET A 99 4.97 4.43 2.07
C MET A 99 6.24 4.97 2.74
N ILE A 100 6.82 4.26 3.72
CA ILE A 100 8.11 4.64 4.33
C ILE A 100 9.23 4.53 3.30
N ALA A 101 9.25 3.47 2.50
CA ALA A 101 10.24 3.30 1.43
C ALA A 101 10.13 4.40 0.37
N LEU A 102 8.90 4.74 -0.06
CA LEU A 102 8.66 5.87 -0.97
C LEU A 102 9.18 7.19 -0.38
N PHE A 103 8.90 7.45 0.90
CA PHE A 103 9.37 8.66 1.57
C PHE A 103 10.90 8.72 1.64
N GLN A 104 11.57 7.58 1.90
CA GLN A 104 13.03 7.48 1.86
C GLN A 104 13.57 7.82 0.47
N THR A 105 13.01 7.24 -0.60
CA THR A 105 13.40 7.55 -1.99
C THR A 105 13.28 9.04 -2.30
N VAL A 106 12.23 9.69 -1.84
CA VAL A 106 12.03 11.14 -2.02
C VAL A 106 13.08 11.96 -1.26
N LEU A 107 13.44 11.57 -0.04
CA LEU A 107 14.50 12.25 0.73
C LEU A 107 15.86 12.14 0.01
N ASP A 108 16.17 10.98 -0.56
CA ASP A 108 17.43 10.77 -1.29
C ASP A 108 17.49 11.61 -2.58
N LEU A 109 16.37 11.79 -3.27
CA LEU A 109 16.28 12.71 -4.42
C LEU A 109 16.48 14.19 -4.01
N LEU A 110 15.90 14.61 -2.89
CA LEU A 110 16.09 15.98 -2.40
C LEU A 110 17.53 16.24 -1.94
N GLU A 111 18.18 15.23 -1.37
CA GLU A 111 19.59 15.30 -1.00
C GLU A 111 20.49 15.47 -2.25
N GLN A 112 20.17 14.79 -3.36
CA GLN A 112 20.82 15.00 -4.66
C GLN A 112 20.56 16.41 -5.23
N CYS A 113 19.45 17.04 -4.87
CA CYS A 113 19.16 18.44 -5.20
C CYS A 113 19.88 19.45 -4.28
N GLY A 114 20.64 18.98 -3.28
CA GLY A 114 21.43 19.82 -2.37
C GLY A 114 20.71 20.23 -1.09
N PHE A 115 19.52 19.68 -0.79
CA PHE A 115 18.83 19.95 0.47
C PHE A 115 19.40 19.08 1.61
N ALA A 116 19.55 19.65 2.80
CA ALA A 116 19.83 18.85 3.99
C ALA A 116 18.64 17.97 4.36
N ARG A 117 18.89 16.78 4.91
CA ARG A 117 17.84 15.81 5.23
C ARG A 117 16.82 16.34 6.23
N GLU A 118 17.29 17.10 7.23
CA GLU A 118 16.44 17.72 8.25
C GLU A 118 15.49 18.76 7.63
N ASP A 119 15.99 19.57 6.70
CA ASP A 119 15.20 20.57 5.97
C ASP A 119 14.20 19.90 5.05
N SER A 120 14.59 18.79 4.39
CA SER A 120 13.73 18.02 3.48
C SER A 120 12.49 17.47 4.18
N VAL A 121 12.61 16.97 5.41
CA VAL A 121 11.46 16.51 6.21
C VAL A 121 10.50 17.67 6.50
N GLY A 122 11.04 18.84 6.86
CA GLY A 122 10.25 20.05 7.09
C GLY A 122 9.51 20.52 5.83
N LEU A 123 10.22 20.54 4.70
CA LEU A 123 9.71 20.91 3.38
C LEU A 123 8.55 19.99 2.94
N LEU A 124 8.70 18.69 3.12
CA LEU A 124 7.71 17.70 2.68
C LEU A 124 6.49 17.61 3.60
N ARG A 125 6.61 17.91 4.87
CA ARG A 125 5.55 17.72 5.88
C ARG A 125 4.19 18.29 5.43
N PRO A 126 4.06 19.58 5.05
CA PRO A 126 2.77 20.14 4.67
C PRO A 126 2.20 19.48 3.40
N LEU A 127 3.06 19.12 2.43
CA LEU A 127 2.65 18.44 1.21
C LEU A 127 2.10 17.04 1.50
N VAL A 128 2.83 16.25 2.28
CA VAL A 128 2.44 14.87 2.63
C VAL A 128 1.15 14.88 3.44
N MET A 129 1.08 15.68 4.50
CA MET A 129 -0.08 15.71 5.39
C MET A 129 -1.32 16.22 4.66
N GLY A 130 -1.18 17.24 3.80
CA GLY A 130 -2.29 17.76 2.99
C GLY A 130 -2.83 16.72 1.99
N ASN A 131 -1.95 16.01 1.30
CA ASN A 131 -2.35 14.96 0.36
C ASN A 131 -2.98 13.75 1.07
N VAL A 132 -2.43 13.31 2.20
CA VAL A 132 -3.00 12.22 3.00
C VAL A 132 -4.40 12.58 3.49
N SER A 133 -4.59 13.78 4.07
CA SER A 133 -5.92 14.23 4.50
C SER A 133 -6.91 14.27 3.33
N ASN A 134 -6.54 14.91 2.22
CA ASN A 134 -7.40 14.98 1.04
C ASN A 134 -7.80 13.59 0.50
N MET A 135 -6.84 12.66 0.46
CA MET A 135 -7.08 11.30 -0.03
C MET A 135 -8.05 10.54 0.90
N LEU A 136 -7.91 10.67 2.20
CA LEU A 136 -8.78 10.01 3.18
C LEU A 136 -10.19 10.64 3.20
N ASP A 137 -10.30 11.95 3.03
CA ASP A 137 -11.56 12.68 3.10
C ASP A 137 -12.38 12.55 1.80
N LYS A 138 -11.73 12.59 0.64
CA LYS A 138 -12.39 12.70 -0.69
C LYS A 138 -12.21 11.46 -1.57
N GLY A 139 -11.36 10.53 -1.17
CA GLY A 139 -10.93 9.40 -1.98
C GLY A 139 -9.88 9.78 -3.05
N PRO A 140 -9.15 8.78 -3.59
CA PRO A 140 -8.00 9.01 -4.47
C PRO A 140 -8.36 9.72 -5.78
N VAL A 141 -9.54 9.47 -6.35
CA VAL A 141 -9.98 10.09 -7.62
C VAL A 141 -10.14 11.59 -7.47
N ALA A 142 -10.83 12.05 -6.43
CA ALA A 142 -11.05 13.49 -6.21
C ALA A 142 -9.80 14.18 -5.66
N ALA A 143 -8.95 13.48 -4.93
CA ALA A 143 -7.73 14.03 -4.36
C ALA A 143 -6.57 14.14 -5.35
N LEU A 144 -6.61 13.44 -6.49
CA LEU A 144 -5.54 13.47 -7.47
C LEU A 144 -5.32 14.90 -7.99
N THR A 145 -4.05 15.31 -8.01
CA THR A 145 -3.55 16.58 -8.54
C THR A 145 -2.23 16.36 -9.28
N GLY A 146 -1.61 17.40 -9.81
CA GLY A 146 -0.30 17.35 -10.42
C GLY A 146 -0.30 17.11 -11.94
N PRO A 147 0.86 16.77 -12.54
CA PRO A 147 1.02 16.68 -13.98
C PRO A 147 0.12 15.64 -14.65
N VAL A 148 0.00 14.45 -14.07
CA VAL A 148 -0.85 13.37 -14.60
C VAL A 148 -2.33 13.78 -14.55
N ASP A 149 -2.75 14.42 -13.47
CA ASP A 149 -4.11 14.95 -13.33
C ASP A 149 -4.44 15.96 -14.45
N ARG A 150 -3.49 16.84 -14.77
CA ARG A 150 -3.67 17.86 -15.81
C ARG A 150 -3.43 17.36 -17.25
N GLY A 151 -2.95 16.14 -17.43
CA GLY A 151 -2.55 15.62 -18.75
C GLY A 151 -1.25 16.24 -19.27
N ASP A 152 -0.39 16.75 -18.38
CA ASP A 152 0.87 17.45 -18.72
C ASP A 152 1.97 16.42 -19.02
N THR A 153 1.97 15.94 -20.26
CA THR A 153 2.92 14.94 -20.76
C THR A 153 4.35 15.47 -20.83
N GLU A 154 4.53 16.77 -21.08
CA GLU A 154 5.86 17.39 -21.16
C GLU A 154 6.58 17.35 -19.80
N THR A 155 5.88 17.72 -18.73
CA THR A 155 6.44 17.66 -17.38
C THR A 155 6.75 16.22 -16.98
N VAL A 156 5.87 15.26 -17.28
CA VAL A 156 6.09 13.85 -16.96
C VAL A 156 7.30 13.30 -17.72
N HIS A 157 7.47 13.64 -18.99
CA HIS A 157 8.65 13.24 -19.78
C HIS A 157 9.95 13.75 -19.15
N LYS A 158 10.01 15.04 -18.79
CA LYS A 158 11.17 15.62 -18.08
C LYS A 158 11.48 14.91 -16.76
N HIS A 159 10.47 14.49 -16.01
CA HIS A 159 10.67 13.71 -14.79
C HIS A 159 11.27 12.34 -15.11
N LEU A 160 10.76 11.65 -16.12
CA LEU A 160 11.25 10.34 -16.53
C LEU A 160 12.70 10.41 -17.02
N ASP A 161 13.06 11.47 -17.76
CA ASP A 161 14.45 11.70 -18.22
C ASP A 161 15.38 11.97 -17.02
N ALA A 162 14.95 12.82 -16.09
CA ALA A 162 15.75 13.18 -14.92
C ALA A 162 15.96 12.01 -13.94
N LEU A 163 15.06 11.03 -13.96
CA LEU A 163 15.09 9.83 -13.11
C LEU A 163 15.53 8.57 -13.87
N ALA A 164 15.99 8.72 -15.13
CA ALA A 164 16.40 7.59 -15.96
C ALA A 164 17.47 6.75 -15.24
N ASP A 165 17.42 5.43 -15.45
CA ASP A 165 18.38 4.45 -14.93
C ASP A 165 18.55 4.46 -13.39
N SER A 166 17.53 4.89 -12.65
CA SER A 166 17.53 4.92 -11.19
C SER A 166 16.35 4.14 -10.60
N GLU A 167 16.53 3.61 -9.38
CA GLU A 167 15.44 2.97 -8.61
C GLU A 167 14.26 3.94 -8.41
N ALA A 168 14.51 5.23 -8.20
CA ALA A 168 13.49 6.26 -8.11
C ALA A 168 12.65 6.36 -9.40
N GLY A 169 13.29 6.21 -10.57
CA GLY A 169 12.62 6.16 -11.86
C GLY A 169 11.71 4.96 -12.02
N GLU A 170 12.12 3.78 -11.55
CA GLU A 170 11.30 2.58 -11.56
C GLU A 170 10.05 2.78 -10.68
N VAL A 171 10.22 3.27 -9.45
CA VAL A 171 9.12 3.59 -8.54
C VAL A 171 8.18 4.63 -9.17
N TYR A 172 8.72 5.69 -9.77
CA TYR A 172 7.94 6.75 -10.42
C TYR A 172 7.09 6.19 -11.55
N ARG A 173 7.62 5.29 -12.40
CA ARG A 173 6.90 4.65 -13.49
C ARG A 173 5.76 3.76 -13.00
N VAL A 174 6.04 2.88 -12.04
CA VAL A 174 5.02 1.96 -11.50
C VAL A 174 3.84 2.73 -10.91
N LEU A 175 4.13 3.76 -10.09
CA LEU A 175 3.09 4.61 -9.51
C LEU A 175 2.39 5.45 -10.58
N GLY A 176 3.12 5.95 -11.58
CA GLY A 176 2.58 6.70 -12.71
C GLY A 176 1.51 5.93 -13.49
N LYS A 177 1.72 4.63 -13.74
CA LYS A 177 0.72 3.74 -14.36
C LYS A 177 -0.59 3.69 -13.55
N VAL A 178 -0.50 3.73 -12.22
CA VAL A 178 -1.68 3.77 -11.33
C VAL A 178 -2.35 5.14 -11.38
N LEU A 179 -1.56 6.23 -11.35
CA LEU A 179 -2.09 7.60 -11.43
C LEU A 179 -2.86 7.85 -12.73
N VAL A 180 -2.41 7.31 -13.88
CA VAL A 180 -3.15 7.40 -15.15
C VAL A 180 -4.52 6.75 -15.02
N LYS A 181 -4.61 5.55 -14.45
CA LYS A 181 -5.91 4.88 -14.23
C LYS A 181 -6.85 5.67 -13.33
N ILE A 182 -6.31 6.40 -12.34
CA ILE A 182 -7.11 7.28 -11.47
C ILE A 182 -7.58 8.52 -12.26
N ALA A 183 -6.71 9.09 -13.09
CA ALA A 183 -7.05 10.24 -13.93
C ALA A 183 -8.15 9.89 -14.95
N GLU A 184 -8.09 8.72 -15.58
CA GLU A 184 -9.13 8.19 -16.48
C GLU A 184 -10.51 8.03 -15.78
N GLN A 185 -10.51 7.66 -14.50
CA GLN A 185 -11.75 7.62 -13.71
C GLN A 185 -12.30 9.02 -13.42
N LYS A 186 -11.40 9.99 -13.20
CA LYS A 186 -11.76 11.38 -12.90
C LYS A 186 -12.28 12.12 -14.14
N TYR A 187 -11.66 11.90 -15.29
CA TYR A 187 -11.95 12.62 -16.54
C TYR A 187 -12.46 11.68 -17.63
N LYS A 188 -13.68 11.18 -17.46
CA LYS A 188 -14.30 10.27 -18.43
C LYS A 188 -14.34 10.91 -19.83
N GLY A 189 -13.68 10.25 -20.79
CA GLY A 189 -13.62 10.69 -22.19
C GLY A 189 -12.42 11.56 -22.55
N ARG A 190 -11.52 11.90 -21.61
CA ARG A 190 -10.21 12.49 -21.94
C ARG A 190 -9.34 11.39 -22.58
N ASP A 191 -8.61 11.74 -23.63
CA ASP A 191 -7.62 10.85 -24.22
C ASP A 191 -6.29 10.94 -23.43
N ASP A 192 -6.02 9.92 -22.63
CA ASP A 192 -4.81 9.78 -21.84
C ASP A 192 -3.78 8.82 -22.49
N THR A 193 -3.96 8.47 -23.77
CA THR A 193 -3.10 7.50 -24.48
C THR A 193 -1.64 7.91 -24.47
N ALA A 194 -1.32 9.16 -24.78
CA ALA A 194 0.06 9.67 -24.76
C ALA A 194 0.67 9.58 -23.34
N MET A 195 -0.09 9.96 -22.31
CA MET A 195 0.35 9.87 -20.92
C MET A 195 0.63 8.41 -20.50
N ARG A 196 -0.23 7.48 -20.90
CA ARG A 196 -0.05 6.03 -20.63
C ARG A 196 1.22 5.51 -21.30
N GLN A 197 1.45 5.85 -22.57
CA GLN A 197 2.64 5.43 -23.33
C GLN A 197 3.94 5.89 -22.67
N LEU A 198 4.02 7.08 -22.09
CA LEU A 198 5.21 7.56 -21.37
C LEU A 198 5.63 6.61 -20.24
N PHE A 199 4.67 6.04 -19.53
CA PHE A 199 4.97 5.10 -18.42
C PHE A 199 5.19 3.64 -18.90
N GLU A 200 4.82 3.29 -20.14
CA GLU A 200 4.95 1.94 -20.72
C GLU A 200 6.26 1.76 -21.50
N LEU A 201 6.77 2.82 -22.18
CA LEU A 201 7.89 2.75 -23.14
C LEU A 201 9.23 2.34 -22.53
N SER A 202 9.40 2.35 -21.24
CA SER A 202 10.66 1.99 -20.59
C SER A 202 10.80 0.51 -20.19
N ASP A 203 9.78 -0.31 -20.41
CA ASP A 203 9.90 -1.76 -20.24
C ASP A 203 10.62 -2.42 -21.46
N ARG A 204 10.97 -1.63 -22.50
CA ARG A 204 11.76 -2.10 -23.65
C ARG A 204 13.24 -1.94 -23.35
N ASN A 205 13.88 -3.07 -23.13
CA ASN A 205 15.33 -3.21 -22.94
C ASN A 205 16.06 -2.61 -24.16
N PRO A 206 17.05 -1.67 -24.02
CA PRO A 206 17.77 -1.08 -25.16
C PRO A 206 18.54 -2.09 -26.04
N THR A 207 18.64 -3.34 -25.60
CA THR A 207 19.40 -4.39 -26.28
C THR A 207 18.74 -4.96 -27.53
N GLU A 208 17.46 -4.70 -27.83
CA GLU A 208 16.82 -5.22 -29.04
C GLU A 208 16.94 -4.28 -30.26
N GLU A 209 16.94 -2.96 -30.08
CA GLU A 209 17.08 -2.04 -31.21
C GLU A 209 18.50 -2.00 -31.80
N GLN A 210 19.53 -2.25 -31.01
CA GLN A 210 20.91 -2.34 -31.52
C GLN A 210 21.21 -3.65 -32.26
N ARG A 211 20.40 -4.69 -32.11
CA ARG A 211 20.55 -5.96 -32.84
C ARG A 211 19.91 -5.95 -34.23
N ILE A 212 18.99 -5.03 -34.50
CA ILE A 212 18.29 -4.94 -35.78
C ILE A 212 19.05 -4.02 -36.76
N SER A 213 19.71 -2.96 -36.27
CA SER A 213 20.47 -2.03 -37.13
C SER A 213 21.86 -2.54 -37.55
N GLY A 214 22.37 -3.63 -36.96
CA GLY A 214 23.69 -4.21 -37.25
C GLY A 214 23.72 -5.34 -38.27
N LYS A 215 22.62 -5.63 -39.00
CA LYS A 215 22.57 -6.75 -39.95
C LYS A 215 22.54 -6.40 -41.43
N ASP A 216 22.63 -5.13 -41.78
CA ASP A 216 22.62 -4.69 -43.17
C ASP A 216 23.94 -4.09 -43.70
N GLU A 217 25.10 -4.42 -43.09
CA GLU A 217 26.42 -4.12 -43.66
C GLU A 217 27.30 -5.36 -43.57
N THR A 218 27.10 -6.31 -44.50
CA THR A 218 28.14 -7.19 -45.05
C THR A 218 27.71 -7.74 -46.42
#